data_37e405442e59988f2e7d8320bfb232f2
#
_entry.id   37e405442e59988f2e7d8320bfb232f2
#
_cell.length_a   1.000
_cell.length_b   1.000
_cell.length_c   1.000
_cell.angle_alpha   90.00
_cell.angle_beta   90.00
_cell.angle_gamma   90.00
#
_symmetry.space_group_name_H-M   'P 1'
#
loop_
_entity.id
_entity.type
_entity.pdbx_description
1 polymer ?
#
loop_
_entity_poly.entity_id
_entity_poly.type
_entity_poly.pdbx_seq_one_letter_code
_entity_poly.pdbx_strand_id
1 'polypeptide(L)'
;RSEHPLDQSLKDKIALFCNVPNRNVLQNLDVEYLYEAPLAMEKENLAKVACEALHLDCPEPDLKDWEAMVDALRHPNKEVTVALVGKYTALHDAYISVVEALKHGGIAERATVNIKWVDSEDVTTENVDEILSDVSGILVPGGFGSRGVEGMILAAKYAREHQIPYLGLCLGMQVAIIEYARHVCG
;
A
#
# COMPACT_ATOMS: atom_id res chain seq x y z
N ARG A 1 -21.83 2.23 6.16
CA ARG A 1 -20.84 1.26 6.66
C ARG A 1 -21.32 0.72 8.01
N SER A 2 -21.21 -0.58 8.22
CA SER A 2 -21.57 -1.23 9.47
C SER A 2 -20.72 -2.49 9.69
N GLU A 3 -20.47 -2.82 10.97
CA GLU A 3 -19.76 -4.04 11.37
C GLU A 3 -20.65 -5.28 11.22
N HIS A 4 -21.97 -5.08 11.34
CA HIS A 4 -22.95 -6.16 11.28
C HIS A 4 -23.93 -5.96 10.13
N PRO A 5 -24.46 -7.05 9.53
CA PRO A 5 -25.50 -6.98 8.51
C PRO A 5 -26.72 -6.21 9.00
N LEU A 6 -27.28 -5.37 8.15
CA LEU A 6 -28.51 -4.65 8.44
C LEU A 6 -29.72 -5.57 8.19
N ASP A 7 -30.63 -5.64 9.16
CA ASP A 7 -31.91 -6.29 8.93
C ASP A 7 -32.81 -5.46 7.99
N GLN A 8 -33.83 -6.12 7.44
CA GLN A 8 -34.72 -5.45 6.48
C GLN A 8 -35.47 -4.28 7.11
N SER A 9 -35.84 -4.37 8.40
CA SER A 9 -36.60 -3.30 9.08
C SER A 9 -35.77 -2.03 9.20
N LEU A 10 -34.45 -2.15 9.38
CA LEU A 10 -33.55 -1.02 9.43
C LEU A 10 -33.30 -0.43 8.05
N LYS A 11 -33.16 -1.28 7.01
CA LYS A 11 -33.11 -0.81 5.61
C LYS A 11 -34.38 -0.04 5.22
N ASP A 12 -35.55 -0.52 5.62
CA ASP A 12 -36.84 0.14 5.37
C ASP A 12 -36.94 1.51 6.05
N LYS A 13 -36.45 1.61 7.29
CA LYS A 13 -36.41 2.90 8.01
C LYS A 13 -35.47 3.89 7.31
N ILE A 14 -34.27 3.45 6.93
CA ILE A 14 -33.31 4.30 6.21
C ILE A 14 -33.93 4.79 4.89
N ALA A 15 -34.54 3.90 4.13
CA ALA A 15 -35.21 4.23 2.88
C ALA A 15 -36.30 5.30 3.09
N LEU A 16 -37.12 5.12 4.11
CA LEU A 16 -38.21 6.07 4.47
C LEU A 16 -37.64 7.44 4.84
N PHE A 17 -36.68 7.50 5.75
CA PHE A 17 -36.11 8.77 6.22
C PHE A 17 -35.27 9.50 5.17
N CYS A 18 -34.59 8.75 4.30
CA CYS A 18 -33.80 9.31 3.20
C CYS A 18 -34.63 9.58 1.94
N ASN A 19 -35.93 9.21 1.94
CA ASN A 19 -36.81 9.33 0.78
C ASN A 19 -36.26 8.71 -0.49
N VAL A 20 -35.72 7.49 -0.36
CA VAL A 20 -35.19 6.70 -1.47
C VAL A 20 -35.90 5.34 -1.56
N PRO A 21 -35.92 4.70 -2.74
CA PRO A 21 -36.39 3.32 -2.84
C PRO A 21 -35.57 2.40 -1.94
N ASN A 22 -36.21 1.40 -1.33
CA ASN A 22 -35.56 0.44 -0.44
C ASN A 22 -34.36 -0.25 -1.09
N ARG A 23 -34.45 -0.59 -2.38
CA ARG A 23 -33.34 -1.18 -3.17
C ARG A 23 -32.09 -0.30 -3.27
N ASN A 24 -32.21 1.00 -2.99
CA ASN A 24 -31.09 1.95 -2.99
C ASN A 24 -30.36 2.03 -1.63
N VAL A 25 -30.86 1.30 -0.63
CA VAL A 25 -30.19 1.18 0.67
C VAL A 25 -29.25 -0.02 0.64
N LEU A 26 -28.01 0.25 0.29
CA LEU A 26 -26.92 -0.74 0.20
C LEU A 26 -26.12 -0.73 1.48
N GLN A 27 -25.72 -1.90 1.97
CA GLN A 27 -24.82 -1.99 3.11
C GLN A 27 -23.37 -2.13 2.63
N ASN A 28 -22.48 -1.45 3.32
CA ASN A 28 -21.04 -1.65 3.18
C ASN A 28 -20.53 -2.25 4.50
N LEU A 29 -20.37 -3.56 4.53
CA LEU A 29 -19.84 -4.28 5.69
C LEU A 29 -18.32 -4.11 5.76
N ASP A 30 -17.79 -4.24 6.97
CA ASP A 30 -16.35 -4.29 7.16
C ASP A 30 -15.79 -5.56 6.51
N VAL A 31 -14.65 -5.40 5.87
CA VAL A 31 -13.93 -6.46 5.15
C VAL A 31 -12.54 -6.62 5.74
N GLU A 32 -11.95 -7.78 5.60
CA GLU A 32 -10.61 -8.06 6.11
C GLU A 32 -9.54 -7.28 5.34
N TYR A 33 -9.66 -7.27 4.01
CA TYR A 33 -8.78 -6.51 3.13
C TYR A 33 -9.57 -5.42 2.42
N LEU A 34 -9.03 -4.20 2.38
CA LEU A 34 -9.71 -3.05 1.78
C LEU A 34 -10.14 -3.32 0.31
N TYR A 35 -9.32 -4.06 -0.43
CA TYR A 35 -9.59 -4.40 -1.83
C TYR A 35 -10.74 -5.38 -2.04
N GLU A 36 -11.30 -5.95 -0.99
CA GLU A 36 -12.53 -6.75 -1.06
C GLU A 36 -13.79 -5.88 -1.10
N ALA A 37 -13.70 -4.62 -0.68
CA ALA A 37 -14.86 -3.74 -0.60
C ALA A 37 -15.63 -3.59 -1.93
N PRO A 38 -14.99 -3.44 -3.11
CA PRO A 38 -15.71 -3.43 -4.38
C PRO A 38 -16.52 -4.69 -4.64
N LEU A 39 -15.97 -5.87 -4.33
CA LEU A 39 -16.66 -7.15 -4.47
C LEU A 39 -17.85 -7.27 -3.50
N ALA A 40 -17.68 -6.80 -2.27
CA ALA A 40 -18.74 -6.78 -1.27
C ALA A 40 -19.88 -5.81 -1.67
N MET A 41 -19.54 -4.65 -2.22
CA MET A 41 -20.51 -3.66 -2.70
C MET A 41 -21.29 -4.18 -3.93
N GLU A 42 -20.62 -4.92 -4.84
CA GLU A 42 -21.30 -5.47 -6.01
C GLU A 42 -22.25 -6.63 -5.65
N LYS A 43 -21.99 -7.38 -4.57
CA LYS A 43 -22.97 -8.34 -4.02
C LYS A 43 -24.26 -7.66 -3.58
N GLU A 44 -24.23 -6.39 -3.24
CA GLU A 44 -25.40 -5.55 -2.96
C GLU A 44 -25.95 -4.87 -4.24
N ASN A 45 -25.45 -5.21 -5.44
CA ASN A 45 -25.83 -4.67 -6.75
C ASN A 45 -25.58 -3.15 -6.90
N LEU A 46 -24.44 -2.66 -6.36
CA LEU A 46 -24.10 -1.24 -6.39
C LEU A 46 -24.11 -0.66 -7.82
N ALA A 47 -23.44 -1.32 -8.76
CA ALA A 47 -23.34 -0.84 -10.15
C ALA A 47 -24.73 -0.70 -10.79
N LYS A 48 -25.59 -1.72 -10.65
CA LYS A 48 -26.95 -1.71 -11.17
C LYS A 48 -27.78 -0.57 -10.57
N VAL A 49 -27.79 -0.43 -9.25
CA VAL A 49 -28.53 0.62 -8.54
C VAL A 49 -28.03 2.02 -8.97
N ALA A 50 -26.72 2.20 -9.10
CA ALA A 50 -26.15 3.47 -9.53
C ALA A 50 -26.49 3.80 -10.99
N CYS A 51 -26.37 2.85 -11.91
CA CYS A 51 -26.72 3.04 -13.33
C CYS A 51 -28.20 3.34 -13.51
N GLU A 52 -29.09 2.61 -12.82
CA GLU A 52 -30.52 2.90 -12.85
C GLU A 52 -30.85 4.31 -12.33
N ALA A 53 -30.24 4.72 -11.20
CA ALA A 53 -30.47 6.06 -10.62
C ALA A 53 -29.93 7.20 -11.50
N LEU A 54 -28.88 6.96 -12.26
CA LEU A 54 -28.26 7.91 -13.18
C LEU A 54 -28.83 7.83 -14.61
N HIS A 55 -29.76 6.92 -14.87
CA HIS A 55 -30.32 6.65 -16.21
C HIS A 55 -29.24 6.28 -17.24
N LEU A 56 -28.24 5.51 -16.80
CA LEU A 56 -27.17 5.00 -17.65
C LEU A 56 -27.49 3.57 -18.07
N ASP A 57 -27.24 3.29 -19.35
CA ASP A 57 -27.27 1.93 -19.88
C ASP A 57 -25.84 1.37 -19.86
N CYS A 58 -25.55 0.54 -18.87
CA CYS A 58 -24.23 -0.04 -18.66
C CYS A 58 -24.31 -1.56 -18.63
N PRO A 59 -23.30 -2.25 -19.19
CA PRO A 59 -23.22 -3.70 -19.06
C PRO A 59 -23.01 -4.13 -17.61
N GLU A 60 -23.31 -5.38 -17.30
CA GLU A 60 -22.95 -5.98 -16.02
C GLU A 60 -21.43 -5.87 -15.78
N PRO A 61 -20.97 -5.56 -14.56
CA PRO A 61 -19.55 -5.45 -14.26
C PRO A 61 -18.82 -6.77 -14.46
N ASP A 62 -17.68 -6.75 -15.14
CA ASP A 62 -16.74 -7.88 -15.15
C ASP A 62 -15.66 -7.64 -14.09
N LEU A 63 -15.71 -8.37 -12.98
CA LEU A 63 -14.80 -8.23 -11.84
C LEU A 63 -13.77 -9.37 -11.75
N LYS A 64 -13.61 -10.20 -12.79
CA LYS A 64 -12.72 -11.36 -12.75
C LYS A 64 -11.28 -11.02 -12.41
N ASP A 65 -10.74 -9.95 -13.01
CA ASP A 65 -9.37 -9.51 -12.72
C ASP A 65 -9.24 -8.99 -11.28
N TRP A 66 -10.30 -8.32 -10.78
CA TRP A 66 -10.35 -7.86 -9.40
C TRP A 66 -10.45 -9.02 -8.41
N GLU A 67 -11.26 -10.03 -8.72
CA GLU A 67 -11.37 -11.26 -7.92
C GLU A 67 -10.03 -12.00 -7.88
N ALA A 68 -9.34 -12.12 -9.02
CA ALA A 68 -8.02 -12.75 -9.10
C ALA A 68 -6.97 -11.98 -8.28
N MET A 69 -7.02 -10.64 -8.28
CA MET A 69 -6.15 -9.80 -7.45
C MET A 69 -6.42 -10.01 -5.96
N VAL A 70 -7.69 -10.06 -5.54
CA VAL A 70 -8.07 -10.30 -4.15
C VAL A 70 -7.69 -11.72 -3.72
N ASP A 71 -7.81 -12.71 -4.60
CA ASP A 71 -7.32 -14.07 -4.33
C ASP A 71 -5.82 -14.10 -4.09
N ALA A 72 -5.05 -13.39 -4.92
CA ALA A 72 -3.60 -13.28 -4.76
C ALA A 72 -3.21 -12.61 -3.44
N LEU A 73 -3.96 -11.60 -3.01
CA LEU A 73 -3.77 -10.93 -1.73
C LEU A 73 -4.05 -11.84 -0.53
N ARG A 74 -5.11 -12.66 -0.63
CA ARG A 74 -5.51 -13.58 0.44
C ARG A 74 -4.60 -14.80 0.59
N HIS A 75 -4.00 -15.23 -0.52
CA HIS A 75 -3.23 -16.46 -0.60
C HIS A 75 -1.81 -16.21 -1.13
N PRO A 76 -1.00 -15.41 -0.41
CA PRO A 76 0.41 -15.23 -0.75
C PRO A 76 1.14 -16.56 -0.56
N ASN A 77 2.18 -16.81 -1.37
CA ASN A 77 3.00 -18.02 -1.30
C ASN A 77 4.44 -17.76 -0.88
N LYS A 78 4.79 -16.50 -0.67
CA LYS A 78 6.11 -16.05 -0.21
C LYS A 78 5.97 -14.79 0.63
N GLU A 79 7.03 -14.47 1.35
CA GLU A 79 7.11 -13.28 2.20
C GLU A 79 8.47 -12.60 1.98
N VAL A 80 8.47 -11.28 1.93
CA VAL A 80 9.67 -10.48 1.78
C VAL A 80 9.62 -9.29 2.73
N THR A 81 10.78 -8.87 3.23
CA THR A 81 10.91 -7.66 4.06
C THR A 81 11.62 -6.59 3.27
N VAL A 82 11.02 -5.40 3.17
CA VAL A 82 11.61 -4.23 2.53
C VAL A 82 11.86 -3.17 3.59
N ALA A 83 13.12 -2.73 3.74
CA ALA A 83 13.43 -1.58 4.57
C ALA A 83 12.99 -0.29 3.85
N LEU A 84 12.13 0.49 4.49
CA LEU A 84 11.79 1.84 4.10
C LEU A 84 12.64 2.79 4.94
N VAL A 85 13.75 3.27 4.36
CA VAL A 85 14.70 4.16 5.05
C VAL A 85 14.35 5.60 4.76
N GLY A 86 13.69 6.27 5.69
CA GLY A 86 13.09 7.57 5.48
C GLY A 86 13.26 8.55 6.63
N LYS A 87 12.77 9.79 6.42
CA LYS A 87 12.82 10.89 7.39
C LYS A 87 11.55 11.02 8.24
N TYR A 88 10.44 10.43 7.78
CA TYR A 88 9.10 10.63 8.36
C TYR A 88 8.50 9.31 8.86
N THR A 89 9.36 8.40 9.31
CA THR A 89 8.99 7.04 9.73
C THR A 89 8.14 7.00 10.99
N ALA A 90 8.20 8.02 11.84
CA ALA A 90 7.32 8.16 13.00
C ALA A 90 5.84 8.40 12.63
N LEU A 91 5.57 8.90 11.42
CA LEU A 91 4.23 9.12 10.89
C LEU A 91 4.05 8.28 9.62
N HIS A 92 3.60 7.04 9.77
CA HIS A 92 3.47 6.08 8.67
C HIS A 92 2.62 6.59 7.50
N ASP A 93 1.61 7.42 7.78
CA ASP A 93 0.76 8.03 6.75
C ASP A 93 1.53 8.91 5.75
N ALA A 94 2.69 9.45 6.14
CA ALA A 94 3.54 10.22 5.23
C ALA A 94 4.03 9.39 4.03
N TYR A 95 4.08 8.08 4.17
CA TYR A 95 4.52 7.14 3.14
C TYR A 95 3.42 6.17 2.69
N ILE A 96 2.15 6.44 2.97
CA ILE A 96 1.04 5.52 2.66
C ILE A 96 1.03 5.09 1.20
N SER A 97 1.24 6.03 0.26
CA SER A 97 1.27 5.71 -1.18
C SER A 97 2.43 4.79 -1.56
N VAL A 98 3.59 4.93 -0.89
CA VAL A 98 4.76 4.07 -1.11
C VAL A 98 4.48 2.67 -0.58
N VAL A 99 3.90 2.57 0.61
CA VAL A 99 3.51 1.29 1.22
C VAL A 99 2.47 0.57 0.35
N GLU A 100 1.44 1.29 -0.11
CA GLU A 100 0.42 0.69 -0.98
C GLU A 100 1.02 0.26 -2.33
N ALA A 101 1.94 1.02 -2.92
CA ALA A 101 2.63 0.61 -4.13
C ALA A 101 3.47 -0.67 -3.93
N LEU A 102 4.15 -0.80 -2.79
CA LEU A 102 4.87 -2.04 -2.44
C LEU A 102 3.91 -3.22 -2.24
N LYS A 103 2.75 -3.01 -1.60
CA LYS A 103 1.72 -4.03 -1.49
C LYS A 103 1.18 -4.46 -2.85
N HIS A 104 0.93 -3.52 -3.77
CA HIS A 104 0.49 -3.85 -5.13
C HIS A 104 1.52 -4.70 -5.87
N GLY A 105 2.81 -4.36 -5.75
CA GLY A 105 3.89 -5.21 -6.26
C GLY A 105 3.89 -6.61 -5.64
N GLY A 106 3.65 -6.67 -4.32
CA GLY A 106 3.50 -7.94 -3.59
C GLY A 106 2.33 -8.78 -4.10
N ILE A 107 1.16 -8.17 -4.31
CA ILE A 107 -0.02 -8.87 -4.84
C ILE A 107 0.27 -9.48 -6.22
N ALA A 108 0.90 -8.69 -7.12
CA ALA A 108 1.25 -9.17 -8.46
C ALA A 108 2.19 -10.39 -8.42
N GLU A 109 3.06 -10.46 -7.41
CA GLU A 109 4.03 -11.53 -7.21
C GLU A 109 3.57 -12.61 -6.21
N ARG A 110 2.32 -12.55 -5.73
CA ARG A 110 1.78 -13.39 -4.65
C ARG A 110 2.68 -13.43 -3.41
N ALA A 111 3.19 -12.26 -3.03
CA ALA A 111 4.07 -12.08 -1.88
C ALA A 111 3.45 -11.16 -0.83
N THR A 112 3.58 -11.52 0.45
CA THR A 112 3.42 -10.57 1.54
C THR A 112 4.65 -9.68 1.62
N VAL A 113 4.45 -8.37 1.59
CA VAL A 113 5.54 -7.41 1.77
C VAL A 113 5.47 -6.80 3.16
N ASN A 114 6.42 -7.15 4.00
CA ASN A 114 6.61 -6.55 5.32
C ASN A 114 7.46 -5.29 5.19
N ILE A 115 7.00 -4.20 5.78
CA ILE A 115 7.74 -2.95 5.79
C ILE A 115 8.52 -2.83 7.09
N LYS A 116 9.85 -2.82 6.97
CA LYS A 116 10.76 -2.47 8.07
C LYS A 116 10.99 -0.96 8.04
N TRP A 117 10.38 -0.26 8.99
CA TRP A 117 10.52 1.18 9.13
C TRP A 117 11.87 1.52 9.74
N VAL A 118 12.68 2.30 9.03
CA VAL A 118 14.01 2.72 9.47
C VAL A 118 14.10 4.23 9.40
N ASP A 119 14.29 4.88 10.55
CA ASP A 119 14.62 6.31 10.54
C ASP A 119 16.04 6.51 10.04
N SER A 120 16.17 7.31 9.01
CA SER A 120 17.48 7.56 8.41
C SER A 120 18.46 8.30 9.31
N GLU A 121 18.00 8.97 10.37
CA GLU A 121 18.87 9.60 11.36
C GLU A 121 19.52 8.57 12.30
N ASP A 122 18.89 7.43 12.48
CA ASP A 122 19.40 6.35 13.34
C ASP A 122 20.43 5.46 12.63
N VAL A 123 20.58 5.57 11.30
CA VAL A 123 21.51 4.75 10.52
C VAL A 123 22.91 5.35 10.57
N THR A 124 23.84 4.60 11.14
CA THR A 124 25.26 4.97 11.26
C THR A 124 26.17 3.89 10.64
N THR A 125 27.45 4.20 10.51
CA THR A 125 28.47 3.23 10.02
C THR A 125 28.62 2.02 10.93
N GLU A 126 28.30 2.17 12.21
CA GLU A 126 28.47 1.11 13.22
C GLU A 126 27.28 0.14 13.24
N ASN A 127 26.06 0.59 12.83
CA ASN A 127 24.84 -0.19 12.99
C ASN A 127 24.12 -0.55 11.68
N VAL A 128 24.56 -0.04 10.53
CA VAL A 128 23.88 -0.25 9.23
C VAL A 128 23.77 -1.73 8.89
N ASP A 129 24.81 -2.51 9.17
CA ASP A 129 24.82 -3.96 8.94
C ASP A 129 23.79 -4.67 9.82
N GLU A 130 23.66 -4.30 11.09
CA GLU A 130 22.67 -4.87 11.99
C GLU A 130 21.24 -4.51 11.54
N ILE A 131 21.03 -3.23 11.20
CA ILE A 131 19.70 -2.74 10.81
C ILE A 131 19.21 -3.36 9.50
N LEU A 132 20.10 -3.61 8.53
CA LEU A 132 19.69 -4.00 7.17
C LEU A 132 20.00 -5.47 6.82
N SER A 133 20.53 -6.27 7.76
CA SER A 133 20.94 -7.66 7.48
C SER A 133 19.81 -8.63 7.13
N ASP A 134 18.58 -8.33 7.54
CA ASP A 134 17.40 -9.20 7.43
C ASP A 134 16.44 -8.77 6.31
N VAL A 135 16.82 -7.81 5.46
CA VAL A 135 15.91 -7.28 4.44
C VAL A 135 16.21 -7.84 3.05
N SER A 136 15.14 -8.02 2.28
CA SER A 136 15.19 -8.48 0.89
C SER A 136 15.28 -7.33 -0.12
N GLY A 137 15.05 -6.11 0.32
CA GLY A 137 15.11 -4.90 -0.50
C GLY A 137 15.18 -3.64 0.35
N ILE A 138 15.67 -2.56 -0.23
CA ILE A 138 15.78 -1.25 0.43
C ILE A 138 15.09 -0.22 -0.45
N LEU A 139 14.16 0.55 0.14
CA LEU A 139 13.50 1.67 -0.50
C LEU A 139 13.84 2.95 0.27
N VAL A 140 14.36 3.95 -0.45
CA VAL A 140 14.57 5.30 0.08
C VAL A 140 13.59 6.23 -0.60
N PRO A 141 12.60 6.77 0.13
CA PRO A 141 11.55 7.62 -0.42
C PRO A 141 12.02 9.05 -0.65
N GLY A 142 11.11 9.89 -1.15
CA GLY A 142 11.28 11.34 -1.24
C GLY A 142 11.37 12.02 0.11
N GLY A 143 11.92 13.22 0.13
CA GLY A 143 12.04 14.07 1.33
C GLY A 143 12.72 15.39 1.03
N PHE A 144 12.70 16.30 1.99
CA PHE A 144 13.29 17.64 1.89
C PHE A 144 14.31 17.91 2.99
N GLY A 145 15.24 18.80 2.71
CA GLY A 145 16.29 19.22 3.67
C GLY A 145 17.38 18.16 3.87
N SER A 146 18.39 18.52 4.65
CA SER A 146 19.61 17.72 4.86
C SER A 146 19.51 16.68 5.97
N ARG A 147 18.47 16.73 6.81
CA ARG A 147 18.26 15.79 7.92
C ARG A 147 18.25 14.35 7.42
N GLY A 148 18.98 13.45 8.04
CA GLY A 148 19.00 12.01 7.75
C GLY A 148 19.58 11.62 6.38
N VAL A 149 20.14 12.55 5.60
CA VAL A 149 20.67 12.25 4.25
C VAL A 149 21.87 11.29 4.32
N GLU A 150 22.76 11.46 5.30
CA GLU A 150 23.94 10.59 5.44
C GLU A 150 23.55 9.14 5.76
N GLY A 151 22.52 8.92 6.61
CA GLY A 151 22.00 7.57 6.85
C GLY A 151 21.36 6.94 5.61
N MET A 152 20.68 7.75 4.78
CA MET A 152 20.17 7.26 3.48
C MET A 152 21.32 6.89 2.54
N ILE A 153 22.42 7.64 2.53
CA ILE A 153 23.63 7.33 1.74
C ILE A 153 24.25 6.02 2.22
N LEU A 154 24.32 5.80 3.55
CA LEU A 154 24.79 4.54 4.12
C LEU A 154 23.92 3.35 3.72
N ALA A 155 22.58 3.52 3.73
CA ALA A 155 21.68 2.48 3.28
C ALA A 155 21.83 2.17 1.78
N ALA A 156 22.05 3.18 0.94
CA ALA A 156 22.33 2.98 -0.48
C ALA A 156 23.67 2.27 -0.71
N LYS A 157 24.70 2.63 0.07
CA LYS A 157 26.01 1.95 0.08
C LYS A 157 25.86 0.47 0.46
N TYR A 158 25.15 0.22 1.55
CA TYR A 158 24.88 -1.14 2.02
C TYR A 158 24.20 -1.97 0.93
N ALA A 159 23.15 -1.44 0.29
CA ALA A 159 22.45 -2.10 -0.80
C ALA A 159 23.39 -2.48 -1.95
N ARG A 160 24.25 -1.56 -2.38
CA ARG A 160 25.22 -1.78 -3.46
C ARG A 160 26.25 -2.85 -3.08
N GLU A 161 26.84 -2.75 -1.89
CA GLU A 161 27.92 -3.66 -1.44
C GLU A 161 27.42 -5.08 -1.17
N HIS A 162 26.19 -5.23 -0.69
CA HIS A 162 25.55 -6.53 -0.42
C HIS A 162 24.68 -7.04 -1.57
N GLN A 163 24.61 -6.31 -2.70
CA GLN A 163 23.80 -6.68 -3.87
C GLN A 163 22.30 -6.84 -3.54
N ILE A 164 21.80 -6.04 -2.60
CA ILE A 164 20.38 -6.00 -2.25
C ILE A 164 19.66 -5.05 -3.21
N PRO A 165 18.50 -5.41 -3.76
CA PRO A 165 17.67 -4.52 -4.57
C PRO A 165 17.41 -3.18 -3.88
N TYR A 166 17.67 -2.08 -4.60
CA TYR A 166 17.48 -0.73 -4.12
C TYR A 166 16.54 0.05 -5.03
N LEU A 167 15.56 0.74 -4.42
CA LEU A 167 14.68 1.68 -5.12
C LEU A 167 14.76 3.05 -4.45
N GLY A 168 15.26 4.04 -5.18
CA GLY A 168 15.31 5.42 -4.74
C GLY A 168 14.25 6.28 -5.43
N LEU A 169 13.35 6.90 -4.66
CA LEU A 169 12.31 7.78 -5.16
C LEU A 169 12.71 9.25 -4.90
N CYS A 170 12.76 10.10 -5.93
CA CYS A 170 13.07 11.53 -5.80
C CYS A 170 14.42 11.73 -5.04
N LEU A 171 14.38 12.10 -3.75
CA LEU A 171 15.58 12.23 -2.92
C LEU A 171 16.38 10.93 -2.87
N GLY A 172 15.72 9.77 -2.78
CA GLY A 172 16.39 8.48 -2.76
C GLY A 172 17.21 8.19 -4.01
N MET A 173 16.73 8.62 -5.20
CA MET A 173 17.53 8.56 -6.44
C MET A 173 18.77 9.46 -6.34
N GLN A 174 18.61 10.69 -5.84
CA GLN A 174 19.73 11.64 -5.65
C GLN A 174 20.76 11.09 -4.68
N VAL A 175 20.29 10.49 -3.58
CA VAL A 175 21.15 9.84 -2.58
C VAL A 175 21.99 8.71 -3.20
N ALA A 176 21.41 7.87 -4.04
CA ALA A 176 22.15 6.81 -4.72
C ALA A 176 23.22 7.37 -5.65
N ILE A 177 22.96 8.46 -6.35
CA ILE A 177 23.96 9.15 -7.19
C ILE A 177 25.10 9.71 -6.32
N ILE A 178 24.77 10.35 -5.20
CA ILE A 178 25.77 10.88 -4.27
C ILE A 178 26.63 9.75 -3.69
N GLU A 179 25.99 8.65 -3.29
CA GLU A 179 26.70 7.47 -2.77
C GLU A 179 27.72 6.96 -3.80
N TYR A 180 27.26 6.74 -5.02
CA TYR A 180 28.11 6.20 -6.10
C TYR A 180 29.26 7.15 -6.44
N ALA A 181 28.99 8.45 -6.52
CA ALA A 181 30.02 9.45 -6.77
C ALA A 181 31.08 9.47 -5.68
N ARG A 182 30.68 9.40 -4.39
CA ARG A 182 31.59 9.46 -3.24
C ARG A 182 32.43 8.19 -3.06
N HIS A 183 31.87 7.02 -3.33
CA HIS A 183 32.49 5.75 -2.92
C HIS A 183 32.99 4.89 -4.09
N VAL A 184 32.58 5.22 -5.32
CA VAL A 184 33.00 4.47 -6.51
C VAL A 184 33.82 5.34 -7.46
N CYS A 185 33.40 6.60 -7.68
CA CYS A 185 34.12 7.49 -8.60
C CYS A 185 35.28 8.27 -7.95
N GLY A 186 35.26 8.48 -6.65
CA GLY A 186 36.31 9.21 -5.89
C GLY A 186 36.02 10.67 -5.75
#